data_c62f248cbac0f2b0cd7fe8079a75c55a
#
_entry.id   c62f248cbac0f2b0cd7fe8079a75c55a
#
_cell.length_a   1.000
_cell.length_b   1.000
_cell.length_c   1.000
_cell.angle_alpha   90.00
_cell.angle_beta   90.00
_cell.angle_gamma   90.00
#
_symmetry.space_group_name_H-M   'P 1'
#
loop_
_entity.id
_entity.type
_entity.pdbx_description
1 polymer ?
#
loop_
_entity_poly.entity_id
_entity_poly.type
_entity_poly.pdbx_seq_one_letter_code
_entity_poly.pdbx_strand_id
1 'polypeptide(L)'
;MKNNRRNFIKNLGVMGTTGLLMPNLVLGNTQENKNIMTNTTRPKVLFFDVNETLLDLTQMKKQVGKALNGREDLLSLWFTTMLQYSLVTTASGQYEHFGNIGAAALQMVAANNGISISEDEARKVILNSLRGLPAHPEVKEALAQLKKEGYKLVSFTNSSNEGVKKQFESAGLTDYFDERLSVEDVGKFKPFTDTYAWAARKMGVKSEECMLIAAHGWDVAGAVWAGWRAAFISRPGQQLFPLAPKTEIVESDLQKVADVLVTYK
;
A
#
# COMPACT_ATOMS: atom_id res chain seq x y z
N MET A 1 -1.44 -48.14 6.13
CA MET A 1 -1.11 -48.05 4.69
C MET A 1 -0.01 -47.02 4.50
N LYS A 2 1.24 -47.48 4.53
CA LYS A 2 2.46 -46.71 4.23
C LYS A 2 2.89 -47.06 2.81
N ASN A 3 3.51 -46.11 2.11
CA ASN A 3 4.18 -46.16 0.82
C ASN A 3 3.42 -45.55 -0.35
N ASN A 4 3.73 -44.27 -0.63
CA ASN A 4 3.72 -43.73 -2.02
C ASN A 4 4.50 -42.40 -2.19
N ARG A 5 5.50 -42.12 -1.35
CA ARG A 5 6.36 -40.93 -1.51
C ARG A 5 7.79 -41.20 -2.02
N ARG A 6 8.13 -42.45 -2.41
CA ARG A 6 9.51 -42.83 -2.77
C ARG A 6 9.77 -43.12 -4.25
N ASN A 7 8.79 -43.02 -5.14
CA ASN A 7 8.94 -43.41 -6.54
C ASN A 7 9.05 -42.24 -7.53
N PHE A 8 9.22 -40.99 -7.06
CA PHE A 8 9.33 -39.83 -7.96
C PHE A 8 10.79 -39.42 -8.30
N ILE A 9 11.80 -40.05 -7.69
CA ILE A 9 13.21 -39.62 -7.84
C ILE A 9 14.08 -40.61 -8.64
N LYS A 10 13.53 -41.65 -9.25
CA LYS A 10 14.35 -42.68 -9.90
C LYS A 10 14.38 -42.76 -11.42
N ASN A 11 13.88 -41.75 -12.13
CA ASN A 11 13.90 -41.72 -13.61
C ASN A 11 14.65 -40.53 -14.20
N LEU A 12 15.84 -40.23 -13.69
CA LEU A 12 16.80 -39.35 -14.37
C LEU A 12 18.18 -40.01 -14.33
N GLY A 13 18.42 -40.87 -15.29
CA GLY A 13 19.71 -41.45 -15.51
C GLY A 13 19.76 -42.31 -16.77
N VAL A 14 20.65 -41.91 -17.68
CA VAL A 14 21.23 -42.69 -18.79
C VAL A 14 20.49 -42.67 -20.12
N MET A 15 21.06 -41.90 -21.05
CA MET A 15 21.35 -42.21 -22.47
C MET A 15 22.18 -41.06 -22.99
N GLY A 16 23.46 -41.13 -23.37
CA GLY A 16 23.97 -41.98 -24.44
C GLY A 16 24.43 -41.00 -25.52
N THR A 17 25.78 -40.79 -25.62
CA THR A 17 26.49 -39.98 -26.62
C THR A 17 26.29 -40.51 -28.01
N THR A 18 25.72 -39.72 -28.94
CA THR A 18 26.00 -39.79 -30.36
C THR A 18 26.07 -38.35 -30.95
N GLY A 19 27.24 -38.02 -31.46
CA GLY A 19 27.48 -36.73 -32.10
C GLY A 19 26.72 -36.62 -33.41
N LEU A 20 26.08 -35.49 -33.60
CA LEU A 20 25.59 -35.00 -34.88
C LEU A 20 25.79 -33.49 -34.96
N LEU A 21 26.43 -33.09 -36.04
CA LEU A 21 26.74 -31.76 -36.49
C LEU A 21 25.50 -30.83 -36.35
N MET A 22 25.57 -29.82 -35.52
CA MET A 22 24.56 -28.77 -35.52
C MET A 22 24.91 -27.66 -36.49
N PRO A 23 24.00 -27.23 -37.37
CA PRO A 23 24.15 -25.98 -38.07
C PRO A 23 24.03 -24.82 -37.08
N ASN A 24 24.88 -23.80 -37.23
CA ASN A 24 24.84 -22.55 -36.49
C ASN A 24 23.45 -21.92 -36.53
N LEU A 25 22.64 -22.16 -35.52
CA LEU A 25 21.49 -21.33 -35.24
C LEU A 25 22.03 -20.04 -34.63
N VAL A 26 22.10 -19.00 -35.43
CA VAL A 26 22.19 -17.62 -34.97
C VAL A 26 20.94 -17.37 -34.14
N LEU A 27 21.09 -17.49 -32.83
CA LEU A 27 20.13 -16.97 -31.87
C LEU A 27 20.15 -15.45 -32.05
N GLY A 28 19.31 -14.96 -32.95
CA GLY A 28 18.94 -13.58 -33.01
C GLY A 28 18.36 -13.21 -31.63
N ASN A 29 19.14 -12.45 -30.87
CA ASN A 29 18.71 -11.80 -29.68
C ASN A 29 17.67 -10.76 -30.10
N THR A 30 16.42 -11.20 -30.33
CA THR A 30 15.29 -10.30 -30.39
C THR A 30 15.08 -9.82 -28.97
N GLN A 31 15.82 -8.76 -28.60
CA GLN A 31 15.30 -7.84 -27.58
C GLN A 31 13.91 -7.44 -28.08
N GLU A 32 12.88 -8.10 -27.58
CA GLU A 32 11.57 -7.48 -27.54
C GLU A 32 11.72 -6.19 -26.70
N ASN A 33 12.08 -5.11 -27.41
CA ASN A 33 11.73 -3.77 -26.98
C ASN A 33 10.19 -3.76 -26.93
N LYS A 34 9.61 -4.31 -25.86
CA LYS A 34 8.29 -3.91 -25.43
C LYS A 34 8.44 -2.43 -25.15
N ASN A 35 8.15 -1.60 -26.13
CA ASN A 35 7.77 -0.22 -25.89
C ASN A 35 6.67 -0.27 -24.84
N ILE A 36 7.07 -0.12 -23.59
CA ILE A 36 6.14 0.26 -22.52
C ILE A 36 5.66 1.62 -23.01
N MET A 37 4.49 1.64 -23.64
CA MET A 37 3.81 2.90 -23.92
C MET A 37 3.59 3.52 -22.54
N THR A 38 4.49 4.39 -22.14
CA THR A 38 4.30 5.22 -20.95
C THR A 38 3.05 6.04 -21.23
N ASN A 39 1.98 5.72 -20.51
CA ASN A 39 0.75 6.49 -20.62
C ASN A 39 1.05 7.87 -20.03
N THR A 40 1.34 8.84 -20.90
CA THR A 40 1.61 10.22 -20.50
C THR A 40 0.34 11.07 -20.39
N THR A 41 -0.83 10.44 -20.58
CA THR A 41 -2.12 11.10 -20.41
C THR A 41 -2.32 11.43 -18.94
N ARG A 42 -2.70 12.67 -18.67
CA ARG A 42 -2.94 13.16 -17.31
C ARG A 42 -4.11 12.41 -16.65
N PRO A 43 -3.95 11.82 -15.43
CA PRO A 43 -5.07 11.33 -14.66
C PRO A 43 -5.97 12.49 -14.22
N LYS A 44 -7.28 12.28 -14.18
CA LYS A 44 -8.24 13.30 -13.74
C LYS A 44 -8.23 13.50 -12.23
N VAL A 45 -7.95 12.44 -11.48
CA VAL A 45 -7.91 12.47 -10.01
C VAL A 45 -6.70 11.69 -9.51
N LEU A 46 -5.93 12.32 -8.63
CA LEU A 46 -4.88 11.70 -7.85
C LEU A 46 -5.43 11.33 -6.48
N PHE A 47 -5.44 10.04 -6.18
CA PHE A 47 -5.82 9.50 -4.88
C PHE A 47 -4.57 9.17 -4.07
N PHE A 48 -4.54 9.59 -2.83
CA PHE A 48 -3.39 9.40 -1.95
C PHE A 48 -3.77 8.50 -0.79
N ASP A 49 -3.07 7.38 -0.63
CA ASP A 49 -3.03 6.73 0.68
C ASP A 49 -2.39 7.69 1.70
N VAL A 50 -2.68 7.51 2.98
CA VAL A 50 -2.34 8.49 4.01
C VAL A 50 -1.21 8.02 4.91
N ASN A 51 -1.44 6.94 5.68
CA ASN A 51 -0.47 6.45 6.65
C ASN A 51 0.77 5.91 5.93
N GLU A 52 1.96 6.26 6.37
CA GLU A 52 3.25 5.93 5.77
C GLU A 52 3.48 6.52 4.36
N THR A 53 2.44 6.75 3.58
CA THR A 53 2.53 7.41 2.26
C THR A 53 2.80 8.90 2.41
N LEU A 54 1.93 9.60 3.12
CA LEU A 54 2.03 11.03 3.41
C LEU A 54 2.58 11.31 4.82
N LEU A 55 2.24 10.44 5.79
CA LEU A 55 2.53 10.61 7.20
C LEU A 55 3.63 9.66 7.67
N ASP A 56 4.64 10.20 8.36
CA ASP A 56 5.78 9.45 8.88
C ASP A 56 5.41 8.68 10.16
N LEU A 57 5.60 7.35 10.14
CA LEU A 57 5.30 6.45 11.24
C LEU A 57 6.43 6.35 12.30
N THR A 58 7.54 7.06 12.15
CA THR A 58 8.72 6.92 13.03
C THR A 58 8.38 7.15 14.51
N GLN A 59 7.54 8.15 14.81
CA GLN A 59 7.12 8.40 16.19
C GLN A 59 6.19 7.31 16.73
N MET A 60 5.33 6.77 15.87
CA MET A 60 4.44 5.66 16.24
C MET A 60 5.25 4.41 16.60
N LYS A 61 6.34 4.13 15.89
CA LYS A 61 7.26 3.03 16.21
C LYS A 61 7.74 3.10 17.67
N LYS A 62 8.16 4.28 18.12
CA LYS A 62 8.62 4.49 19.51
C LYS A 62 7.51 4.29 20.52
N GLN A 63 6.30 4.78 20.24
CA GLN A 63 5.16 4.68 21.18
C GLN A 63 4.64 3.24 21.28
N VAL A 64 4.50 2.55 20.16
CA VAL A 64 4.13 1.13 20.12
C VAL A 64 5.22 0.29 20.79
N GLY A 65 6.50 0.54 20.48
CA GLY A 65 7.61 -0.15 21.12
C GLY A 65 7.62 0.03 22.64
N LYS A 66 7.36 1.25 23.14
CA LYS A 66 7.24 1.51 24.57
C LYS A 66 6.11 0.70 25.22
N ALA A 67 4.94 0.64 24.59
CA ALA A 67 3.80 -0.17 25.05
C ALA A 67 4.09 -1.68 25.01
N LEU A 68 5.05 -2.10 24.19
CA LEU A 68 5.54 -3.46 24.06
C LEU A 68 6.88 -3.69 24.81
N ASN A 69 7.09 -3.05 25.96
CA ASN A 69 8.27 -3.20 26.81
C ASN A 69 9.61 -2.91 26.08
N GLY A 70 9.62 -1.92 25.21
CA GLY A 70 10.81 -1.51 24.44
C GLY A 70 11.00 -2.27 23.11
N ARG A 71 10.10 -3.17 22.73
CA ARG A 71 10.17 -4.01 21.53
C ARG A 71 9.70 -3.25 20.28
N GLU A 72 10.48 -2.27 19.83
CA GLU A 72 10.20 -1.51 18.60
C GLU A 72 10.23 -2.39 17.34
N ASP A 73 10.94 -3.51 17.38
CA ASP A 73 10.99 -4.52 16.34
C ASP A 73 9.62 -5.15 16.05
N LEU A 74 8.68 -5.12 16.98
CA LEU A 74 7.32 -5.64 16.82
C LEU A 74 6.37 -4.68 16.07
N LEU A 75 6.79 -3.46 15.73
CA LEU A 75 5.93 -2.53 14.97
C LEU A 75 5.45 -3.13 13.65
N SER A 76 6.37 -3.72 12.88
CA SER A 76 6.03 -4.31 11.58
C SER A 76 5.06 -5.50 11.74
N LEU A 77 5.25 -6.34 12.76
CA LEU A 77 4.33 -7.42 13.07
C LEU A 77 2.96 -6.90 13.47
N TRP A 78 2.92 -5.89 14.34
CA TRP A 78 1.67 -5.23 14.74
C TRP A 78 0.92 -4.66 13.53
N PHE A 79 1.60 -3.90 12.67
CA PHE A 79 0.97 -3.29 11.49
C PHE A 79 0.43 -4.34 10.52
N THR A 80 1.22 -5.41 10.27
CA THR A 80 0.80 -6.53 9.42
C THR A 80 -0.40 -7.27 10.01
N THR A 81 -0.41 -7.49 11.34
CA THR A 81 -1.54 -8.11 12.04
C THR A 81 -2.80 -7.23 11.93
N MET A 82 -2.67 -5.91 12.15
CA MET A 82 -3.78 -4.97 11.98
C MET A 82 -4.35 -5.02 10.55
N LEU A 83 -3.47 -4.98 9.53
CA LEU A 83 -3.90 -5.09 8.14
C LEU A 83 -4.57 -6.44 7.86
N GLN A 84 -4.00 -7.56 8.33
CA GLN A 84 -4.60 -8.89 8.19
C GLN A 84 -6.02 -8.93 8.75
N TYR A 85 -6.25 -8.41 9.96
CA TYR A 85 -7.58 -8.45 10.57
C TYR A 85 -8.56 -7.44 9.96
N SER A 86 -8.10 -6.35 9.36
CA SER A 86 -8.95 -5.51 8.53
C SER A 86 -9.46 -6.25 7.28
N LEU A 87 -8.61 -7.10 6.67
CA LEU A 87 -9.02 -7.96 5.56
C LEU A 87 -9.97 -9.07 6.03
N VAL A 88 -9.71 -9.68 7.20
CA VAL A 88 -10.58 -10.71 7.78
C VAL A 88 -11.98 -10.16 8.05
N THR A 89 -12.10 -8.98 8.67
CA THR A 89 -13.39 -8.34 8.93
C THR A 89 -14.15 -8.08 7.62
N THR A 90 -13.48 -7.51 6.61
CA THR A 90 -14.09 -7.27 5.30
C THR A 90 -14.54 -8.58 4.63
N ALA A 91 -13.68 -9.60 4.62
CA ALA A 91 -14.00 -10.90 4.00
C ALA A 91 -15.16 -11.62 4.71
N SER A 92 -15.35 -11.35 6.00
CA SER A 92 -16.46 -11.88 6.81
C SER A 92 -17.73 -11.01 6.74
N GLY A 93 -17.74 -9.96 5.92
CA GLY A 93 -18.87 -9.03 5.82
C GLY A 93 -19.07 -8.16 7.07
N GLN A 94 -18.02 -7.99 7.85
CA GLN A 94 -18.00 -7.15 9.05
C GLN A 94 -17.20 -5.87 8.78
N TYR A 95 -17.48 -4.84 9.57
CA TYR A 95 -16.68 -3.61 9.57
C TYR A 95 -16.45 -3.14 10.99
N GLU A 96 -15.23 -2.72 11.28
CA GLU A 96 -14.84 -2.04 12.51
C GLU A 96 -13.82 -0.94 12.17
N HIS A 97 -13.77 0.13 12.94
CA HIS A 97 -12.80 1.20 12.68
C HIS A 97 -11.35 0.71 12.72
N PHE A 98 -10.57 1.14 11.74
CA PHE A 98 -9.17 0.71 11.58
C PHE A 98 -8.33 0.90 12.85
N GLY A 99 -8.53 2.01 13.58
CA GLY A 99 -7.85 2.25 14.85
C GLY A 99 -8.23 1.25 15.95
N ASN A 100 -9.48 0.77 15.98
CA ASN A 100 -9.91 -0.26 16.93
C ASN A 100 -9.32 -1.62 16.59
N ILE A 101 -9.28 -1.97 15.31
CA ILE A 101 -8.56 -3.16 14.83
C ILE A 101 -7.07 -3.06 15.21
N GLY A 102 -6.46 -1.88 15.07
CA GLY A 102 -5.08 -1.63 15.48
C GLY A 102 -4.86 -1.86 16.98
N ALA A 103 -5.78 -1.43 17.83
CA ALA A 103 -5.72 -1.67 19.28
C ALA A 103 -5.84 -3.16 19.62
N ALA A 104 -6.79 -3.86 19.01
CA ALA A 104 -6.95 -5.30 19.16
C ALA A 104 -5.70 -6.07 18.67
N ALA A 105 -5.14 -5.69 17.52
CA ALA A 105 -3.91 -6.27 17.01
C ALA A 105 -2.71 -6.04 17.96
N LEU A 106 -2.65 -4.87 18.62
CA LEU A 106 -1.61 -4.60 19.62
C LEU A 106 -1.70 -5.54 20.80
N GLN A 107 -2.92 -5.80 21.30
CA GLN A 107 -3.14 -6.78 22.38
C GLN A 107 -2.73 -8.19 21.95
N MET A 108 -3.07 -8.60 20.73
CA MET A 108 -2.68 -9.91 20.20
C MET A 108 -1.15 -10.07 20.10
N VAL A 109 -0.47 -9.07 19.57
CA VAL A 109 1.00 -9.09 19.46
C VAL A 109 1.64 -9.07 20.85
N ALA A 110 1.14 -8.27 21.77
CA ALA A 110 1.60 -8.24 23.15
C ALA A 110 1.45 -9.63 23.82
N ALA A 111 0.26 -10.22 23.76
CA ALA A 111 -0.02 -11.54 24.36
C ALA A 111 0.88 -12.63 23.77
N ASN A 112 1.08 -12.66 22.45
CA ASN A 112 1.96 -13.61 21.77
C ASN A 112 3.44 -13.48 22.17
N ASN A 113 3.82 -12.33 22.73
CA ASN A 113 5.18 -12.06 23.23
C ASN A 113 5.28 -12.01 24.77
N GLY A 114 4.26 -12.52 25.49
CA GLY A 114 4.26 -12.55 26.96
C GLY A 114 4.14 -11.17 27.63
N ILE A 115 3.63 -10.18 26.90
CA ILE A 115 3.43 -8.80 27.37
C ILE A 115 1.94 -8.60 27.68
N SER A 116 1.64 -8.07 28.87
CA SER A 116 0.26 -7.72 29.24
C SER A 116 0.00 -6.25 28.95
N ILE A 117 -1.07 -5.97 28.20
CA ILE A 117 -1.57 -4.62 27.95
C ILE A 117 -3.10 -4.64 28.01
N SER A 118 -3.68 -3.69 28.71
CA SER A 118 -5.14 -3.56 28.78
C SER A 118 -5.72 -3.04 27.46
N GLU A 119 -7.01 -3.28 27.23
CA GLU A 119 -7.74 -2.76 26.06
C GLU A 119 -7.66 -1.23 26.00
N ASP A 120 -7.95 -0.56 27.12
CA ASP A 120 -7.92 0.90 27.20
C ASP A 120 -6.53 1.48 26.90
N GLU A 121 -5.47 0.84 27.40
CA GLU A 121 -4.10 1.26 27.14
C GLU A 121 -3.73 1.06 25.66
N ALA A 122 -4.01 -0.11 25.10
CA ALA A 122 -3.78 -0.39 23.69
C ALA A 122 -4.52 0.62 22.78
N ARG A 123 -5.79 0.88 23.09
CA ARG A 123 -6.62 1.85 22.37
C ARG A 123 -6.03 3.26 22.46
N LYS A 124 -5.65 3.69 23.66
CA LYS A 124 -5.04 5.01 23.90
C LYS A 124 -3.72 5.18 23.13
N VAL A 125 -2.85 4.18 23.18
CA VAL A 125 -1.57 4.19 22.47
C VAL A 125 -1.78 4.33 20.96
N ILE A 126 -2.64 3.52 20.37
CA ILE A 126 -2.84 3.51 18.92
C ILE A 126 -3.54 4.78 18.44
N LEU A 127 -4.65 5.17 19.06
CA LEU A 127 -5.41 6.35 18.60
C LEU A 127 -4.62 7.65 18.76
N ASN A 128 -3.85 7.81 19.85
CA ASN A 128 -3.03 9.00 20.04
C ASN A 128 -1.85 9.03 19.06
N SER A 129 -1.22 7.87 18.82
CA SER A 129 -0.10 7.77 17.86
C SER A 129 -0.54 8.10 16.44
N LEU A 130 -1.67 7.55 15.99
CA LEU A 130 -2.20 7.81 14.63
C LEU A 130 -2.55 9.29 14.42
N ARG A 131 -3.12 9.97 15.42
CA ARG A 131 -3.56 11.36 15.30
C ARG A 131 -2.42 12.36 15.20
N GLY A 132 -1.26 12.06 15.76
CA GLY A 132 -0.12 12.96 15.88
C GLY A 132 0.99 12.72 14.87
N LEU A 133 0.76 11.95 13.81
CA LEU A 133 1.78 11.66 12.81
C LEU A 133 2.15 12.92 12.00
N PRO A 134 3.44 13.28 11.90
CA PRO A 134 3.88 14.36 11.03
C PRO A 134 3.85 13.92 9.56
N ALA A 135 3.72 14.88 8.64
CA ALA A 135 3.98 14.62 7.23
C ALA A 135 5.47 14.33 6.99
N HIS A 136 5.78 13.51 5.96
CA HIS A 136 7.16 13.43 5.48
C HIS A 136 7.63 14.80 4.96
N PRO A 137 8.94 15.09 5.02
CA PRO A 137 9.47 16.45 4.78
C PRO A 137 9.07 17.07 3.44
N GLU A 138 9.02 16.26 2.37
CA GLU A 138 8.75 16.70 1.00
C GLU A 138 7.26 16.81 0.66
N VAL A 139 6.37 16.25 1.47
CA VAL A 139 4.95 16.07 1.13
C VAL A 139 4.24 17.39 0.82
N LYS A 140 4.45 18.41 1.64
CA LYS A 140 3.76 19.70 1.46
C LYS A 140 4.17 20.39 0.17
N GLU A 141 5.44 20.34 -0.17
CA GLU A 141 5.97 20.94 -1.40
C GLU A 141 5.44 20.20 -2.63
N ALA A 142 5.48 18.89 -2.62
CA ALA A 142 4.95 18.05 -3.70
C ALA A 142 3.44 18.25 -3.92
N LEU A 143 2.64 18.28 -2.85
CA LEU A 143 1.20 18.55 -2.94
C LEU A 143 0.90 19.96 -3.48
N ALA A 144 1.67 20.96 -3.03
CA ALA A 144 1.54 22.34 -3.54
C ALA A 144 1.85 22.43 -5.04
N GLN A 145 2.90 21.74 -5.50
CA GLN A 145 3.26 21.64 -6.91
C GLN A 145 2.14 21.01 -7.73
N LEU A 146 1.63 19.84 -7.33
CA LEU A 146 0.54 19.15 -8.03
C LEU A 146 -0.73 20.01 -8.07
N LYS A 147 -1.06 20.68 -6.98
CA LYS A 147 -2.22 21.58 -6.92
C LYS A 147 -2.07 22.79 -7.84
N LYS A 148 -0.87 23.41 -7.89
CA LYS A 148 -0.54 24.52 -8.81
C LYS A 148 -0.70 24.10 -10.27
N GLU A 149 -0.33 22.88 -10.61
CA GLU A 149 -0.53 22.28 -11.94
C GLU A 149 -1.99 21.87 -12.21
N GLY A 150 -2.92 22.16 -11.29
CA GLY A 150 -4.36 21.93 -11.44
C GLY A 150 -4.77 20.48 -11.33
N TYR A 151 -4.00 19.61 -10.65
CA TYR A 151 -4.44 18.25 -10.29
C TYR A 151 -5.52 18.30 -9.21
N LYS A 152 -6.52 17.42 -9.33
CA LYS A 152 -7.48 17.17 -8.28
C LYS A 152 -6.91 16.16 -7.30
N LEU A 153 -6.72 16.58 -6.03
CA LEU A 153 -6.07 15.79 -4.98
C LEU A 153 -7.11 15.26 -4.00
N VAL A 154 -7.16 13.96 -3.83
CA VAL A 154 -8.13 13.27 -2.96
C VAL A 154 -7.37 12.34 -2.03
N SER A 155 -7.57 12.43 -0.72
CA SER A 155 -7.05 11.39 0.17
C SER A 155 -7.99 10.18 0.16
N PHE A 156 -7.42 8.96 0.21
CA PHE A 156 -8.18 7.72 0.20
C PHE A 156 -7.55 6.72 1.17
N THR A 157 -8.16 6.57 2.34
CA THR A 157 -7.55 5.93 3.50
C THR A 157 -8.42 4.87 4.14
N ASN A 158 -7.76 3.89 4.79
CA ASN A 158 -8.39 2.93 5.70
C ASN A 158 -8.72 3.54 7.09
N SER A 159 -8.18 4.72 7.42
CA SER A 159 -8.55 5.45 8.63
C SER A 159 -10.00 5.94 8.57
N SER A 160 -10.66 6.07 9.73
CA SER A 160 -12.01 6.65 9.81
C SER A 160 -12.04 8.13 9.38
N ASN A 161 -13.21 8.64 9.03
CA ASN A 161 -13.42 10.04 8.67
C ASN A 161 -12.90 11.01 9.74
N GLU A 162 -13.20 10.75 10.99
CA GLU A 162 -12.70 11.53 12.12
C GLU A 162 -11.17 11.36 12.29
N GLY A 163 -10.66 10.14 12.06
CA GLY A 163 -9.23 9.84 12.14
C GLY A 163 -8.43 10.66 11.12
N VAL A 164 -8.77 10.58 9.84
CA VAL A 164 -8.06 11.30 8.79
C VAL A 164 -8.21 12.82 8.92
N LYS A 165 -9.35 13.31 9.38
CA LYS A 165 -9.55 14.73 9.68
C LYS A 165 -8.51 15.21 10.69
N LYS A 166 -8.40 14.55 11.84
CA LYS A 166 -7.43 14.91 12.90
C LYS A 166 -5.98 14.76 12.45
N GLN A 167 -5.67 13.73 11.66
CA GLN A 167 -4.35 13.55 11.08
C GLN A 167 -3.98 14.75 10.19
N PHE A 168 -4.88 15.19 9.33
CA PHE A 168 -4.63 16.30 8.41
C PHE A 168 -4.54 17.66 9.12
N GLU A 169 -5.38 17.89 10.13
CA GLU A 169 -5.28 19.07 10.99
C GLU A 169 -3.91 19.10 11.69
N SER A 170 -3.49 18.00 12.30
CA SER A 170 -2.21 17.90 13.01
C SER A 170 -1.00 18.04 12.07
N ALA A 171 -1.03 17.43 10.89
CA ALA A 171 0.06 17.47 9.92
C ALA A 171 0.07 18.76 9.07
N GLY A 172 -0.99 19.58 9.12
CA GLY A 172 -1.17 20.78 8.31
C GLY A 172 -1.33 20.43 6.82
N LEU A 173 -2.15 19.41 6.52
CA LEU A 173 -2.41 18.92 5.15
C LEU A 173 -3.82 19.26 4.65
N THR A 174 -4.69 19.79 5.49
CA THR A 174 -6.12 20.00 5.18
C THR A 174 -6.35 20.77 3.89
N ASP A 175 -5.59 21.86 3.68
CA ASP A 175 -5.81 22.79 2.56
C ASP A 175 -5.27 22.31 1.21
N TYR A 176 -4.52 21.20 1.21
CA TYR A 176 -3.99 20.64 -0.03
C TYR A 176 -4.99 19.75 -0.76
N PHE A 177 -5.98 19.21 -0.07
CA PHE A 177 -6.90 18.21 -0.60
C PHE A 177 -8.26 18.81 -0.95
N ASP A 178 -8.76 18.45 -2.13
CA ASP A 178 -10.10 18.85 -2.59
C ASP A 178 -11.18 17.99 -1.92
N GLU A 179 -10.86 16.72 -1.62
CA GLU A 179 -11.77 15.78 -0.95
C GLU A 179 -10.98 14.81 -0.05
N ARG A 180 -11.65 14.29 0.98
CA ARG A 180 -11.13 13.21 1.85
C ARG A 180 -12.11 12.05 1.84
N LEU A 181 -11.66 10.90 1.33
CA LEU A 181 -12.44 9.67 1.28
C LEU A 181 -11.91 8.67 2.31
N SER A 182 -12.79 8.17 3.13
CA SER A 182 -12.55 7.07 4.06
C SER A 182 -13.29 5.83 3.61
N VAL A 183 -12.67 4.67 3.76
CA VAL A 183 -13.33 3.37 3.54
C VAL A 183 -14.47 3.11 4.53
N GLU A 184 -14.56 3.90 5.62
CA GLU A 184 -15.69 3.91 6.55
C GLU A 184 -17.03 4.10 5.83
N ASP A 185 -17.06 4.97 4.81
CA ASP A 185 -18.27 5.28 4.05
C ASP A 185 -18.80 4.11 3.21
N VAL A 186 -17.95 3.14 2.91
CA VAL A 186 -18.30 1.95 2.13
C VAL A 186 -18.29 0.67 2.96
N GLY A 187 -17.78 0.73 4.19
CA GLY A 187 -17.70 -0.41 5.11
C GLY A 187 -16.79 -1.55 4.65
N LYS A 188 -15.81 -1.25 3.79
CA LYS A 188 -14.86 -2.24 3.25
C LYS A 188 -13.47 -1.64 3.13
N PHE A 189 -12.47 -2.35 3.62
CA PHE A 189 -11.08 -1.90 3.55
C PHE A 189 -10.47 -2.03 2.15
N LYS A 190 -9.49 -1.20 1.83
CA LYS A 190 -8.53 -1.49 0.77
C LYS A 190 -7.76 -2.77 1.15
N PRO A 191 -7.39 -3.67 0.22
CA PRO A 191 -7.43 -3.52 -1.23
C PRO A 191 -8.61 -4.20 -1.94
N PHE A 192 -9.78 -4.32 -1.35
CA PHE A 192 -10.94 -4.86 -2.05
C PHE A 192 -11.31 -3.97 -3.24
N THR A 193 -11.43 -4.55 -4.43
CA THR A 193 -11.59 -3.81 -5.70
C THR A 193 -12.84 -2.94 -5.76
N ASP A 194 -13.93 -3.35 -5.13
CA ASP A 194 -15.16 -2.57 -5.04
C ASP A 194 -15.02 -1.29 -4.19
N THR A 195 -14.03 -1.24 -3.29
CA THR A 195 -13.67 -0.03 -2.53
C THR A 195 -13.07 1.05 -3.45
N TYR A 196 -12.17 0.68 -4.36
CA TYR A 196 -11.65 1.61 -5.38
C TYR A 196 -12.72 2.00 -6.37
N ALA A 197 -13.56 1.06 -6.83
CA ALA A 197 -14.68 1.34 -7.71
C ALA A 197 -15.67 2.33 -7.08
N TRP A 198 -15.92 2.24 -5.77
CA TRP A 198 -16.71 3.20 -5.02
C TRP A 198 -16.06 4.59 -5.04
N ALA A 199 -14.75 4.70 -4.76
CA ALA A 199 -14.05 5.98 -4.75
C ALA A 199 -14.07 6.66 -6.13
N ALA A 200 -13.87 5.91 -7.22
CA ALA A 200 -13.97 6.45 -8.58
C ALA A 200 -15.38 6.99 -8.86
N ARG A 201 -16.44 6.23 -8.52
CA ARG A 201 -17.84 6.69 -8.67
C ARG A 201 -18.12 7.94 -7.84
N LYS A 202 -17.62 8.00 -6.62
CA LYS A 202 -17.78 9.16 -5.72
C LYS A 202 -17.20 10.43 -6.34
N MET A 203 -16.09 10.30 -7.06
CA MET A 203 -15.45 11.41 -7.77
C MET A 203 -16.00 11.64 -9.19
N GLY A 204 -16.93 10.82 -9.68
CA GLY A 204 -17.52 10.95 -11.00
C GLY A 204 -16.56 10.67 -12.15
N VAL A 205 -15.56 9.79 -11.93
CA VAL A 205 -14.53 9.45 -12.93
C VAL A 205 -14.50 7.95 -13.20
N LYS A 206 -13.91 7.56 -14.34
CA LYS A 206 -13.68 6.17 -14.68
C LYS A 206 -12.41 5.66 -14.01
N SER A 207 -12.27 4.32 -13.88
CA SER A 207 -11.11 3.68 -13.25
C SER A 207 -9.79 4.10 -13.91
N GLU A 208 -9.71 4.11 -15.24
CA GLU A 208 -8.52 4.49 -16.01
C GLU A 208 -8.12 5.97 -15.88
N GLU A 209 -9.03 6.81 -15.36
CA GLU A 209 -8.81 8.23 -15.09
C GLU A 209 -8.30 8.50 -13.66
N CYS A 210 -8.28 7.45 -12.83
CA CYS A 210 -7.79 7.48 -11.46
C CYS A 210 -6.33 7.05 -11.39
N MET A 211 -5.54 7.71 -10.54
CA MET A 211 -4.21 7.23 -10.16
C MET A 211 -4.10 7.19 -8.64
N LEU A 212 -3.75 6.02 -8.09
CA LEU A 212 -3.38 5.89 -6.69
C LEU A 212 -1.90 6.22 -6.51
N ILE A 213 -1.58 6.99 -5.48
CA ILE A 213 -0.22 7.24 -5.01
C ILE A 213 -0.11 6.64 -3.61
N ALA A 214 0.73 5.61 -3.45
CA ALA A 214 0.85 4.89 -2.19
C ALA A 214 2.25 4.31 -1.96
N ALA A 215 2.63 4.19 -0.69
CA ALA A 215 3.86 3.52 -0.27
C ALA A 215 3.66 2.01 -0.03
N HIS A 216 2.43 1.52 -0.03
CA HIS A 216 2.13 0.12 0.24
C HIS A 216 1.94 -0.69 -1.04
N GLY A 217 2.78 -1.73 -1.24
CA GLY A 217 2.68 -2.60 -2.41
C GLY A 217 1.34 -3.33 -2.54
N TRP A 218 0.67 -3.64 -1.42
CA TRP A 218 -0.66 -4.25 -1.41
C TRP A 218 -1.75 -3.28 -1.89
N ASP A 219 -1.64 -1.98 -1.55
CA ASP A 219 -2.60 -0.95 -1.96
C ASP A 219 -2.45 -0.63 -3.46
N VAL A 220 -1.20 -0.47 -3.91
CA VAL A 220 -0.87 -0.32 -5.34
C VAL A 220 -1.40 -1.50 -6.16
N ALA A 221 -1.17 -2.74 -5.69
CA ALA A 221 -1.68 -3.95 -6.35
C ALA A 221 -3.22 -3.92 -6.44
N GLY A 222 -3.91 -3.58 -5.34
CA GLY A 222 -5.36 -3.48 -5.30
C GLY A 222 -5.91 -2.44 -6.28
N ALA A 223 -5.28 -1.27 -6.37
CA ALA A 223 -5.66 -0.21 -7.30
C ALA A 223 -5.52 -0.67 -8.77
N VAL A 224 -4.39 -1.29 -9.13
CA VAL A 224 -4.15 -1.77 -10.49
C VAL A 224 -5.12 -2.90 -10.87
N TRP A 225 -5.42 -3.83 -9.95
CA TRP A 225 -6.43 -4.87 -10.17
C TRP A 225 -7.86 -4.30 -10.28
N ALA A 226 -8.12 -3.14 -9.68
CA ALA A 226 -9.39 -2.40 -9.85
C ALA A 226 -9.45 -1.57 -11.15
N GLY A 227 -8.42 -1.66 -12.01
CA GLY A 227 -8.32 -0.93 -13.27
C GLY A 227 -7.82 0.51 -13.14
N TRP A 228 -7.27 0.89 -11.98
CA TRP A 228 -6.65 2.19 -11.77
C TRP A 228 -5.20 2.20 -12.25
N ARG A 229 -4.69 3.37 -12.49
CA ARG A 229 -3.26 3.65 -12.60
C ARG A 229 -2.67 3.80 -11.20
N ALA A 230 -1.37 3.58 -11.05
CA ALA A 230 -0.74 3.71 -9.75
C ALA A 230 0.69 4.26 -9.85
N ALA A 231 1.07 5.02 -8.81
CA ALA A 231 2.42 5.43 -8.48
C ALA A 231 2.82 4.83 -7.12
N PHE A 232 3.96 4.17 -7.08
CA PHE A 232 4.52 3.61 -5.85
C PHE A 232 5.62 4.50 -5.31
N ILE A 233 5.53 4.84 -4.02
CA ILE A 233 6.60 5.51 -3.28
C ILE A 233 7.36 4.47 -2.47
N SER A 234 8.61 4.20 -2.82
CA SER A 234 9.45 3.19 -2.16
C SER A 234 10.00 3.71 -0.83
N ARG A 235 9.11 3.94 0.14
CA ARG A 235 9.50 4.27 1.53
C ARG A 235 10.36 3.14 2.12
N PRO A 236 11.26 3.44 3.06
CA PRO A 236 12.08 2.43 3.71
C PRO A 236 11.27 1.26 4.26
N GLY A 237 11.60 0.03 3.84
CA GLY A 237 10.88 -1.19 4.26
C GLY A 237 9.66 -1.56 3.40
N GLN A 238 9.30 -0.75 2.40
CA GLN A 238 8.19 -1.02 1.50
C GLN A 238 8.67 -1.55 0.14
N GLN A 239 7.94 -2.51 -0.40
CA GLN A 239 8.24 -3.15 -1.69
C GLN A 239 6.96 -3.39 -2.47
N LEU A 240 7.07 -3.35 -3.80
CA LEU A 240 5.99 -3.78 -4.69
C LEU A 240 5.74 -5.27 -4.56
N PHE A 241 4.48 -5.68 -4.75
CA PHE A 241 4.12 -7.09 -4.81
C PHE A 241 4.53 -7.67 -6.19
N PRO A 242 5.46 -8.65 -6.26
CA PRO A 242 6.01 -9.11 -7.53
C PRO A 242 5.01 -9.78 -8.48
N LEU A 243 3.89 -10.27 -7.95
CA LEU A 243 2.82 -10.91 -8.75
C LEU A 243 1.73 -9.93 -9.21
N ALA A 244 1.80 -8.66 -8.79
CA ALA A 244 0.92 -7.63 -9.31
C ALA A 244 1.40 -7.13 -10.68
N PRO A 245 0.49 -6.58 -11.53
CA PRO A 245 0.90 -5.88 -12.73
C PRO A 245 1.85 -4.70 -12.40
N LYS A 246 2.69 -4.34 -13.35
CA LYS A 246 3.66 -3.25 -13.17
C LYS A 246 2.94 -1.92 -12.90
N THR A 247 3.43 -1.21 -11.91
CA THR A 247 3.04 0.16 -11.58
C THR A 247 3.62 1.13 -12.61
N GLU A 248 2.91 2.21 -12.90
CA GLU A 248 3.30 3.19 -13.91
C GLU A 248 4.50 4.05 -13.46
N ILE A 249 4.50 4.48 -12.21
CA ILE A 249 5.56 5.30 -11.60
C ILE A 249 6.09 4.57 -10.37
N VAL A 250 7.43 4.53 -10.22
CA VAL A 250 8.11 4.01 -9.03
C VAL A 250 9.20 5.00 -8.66
N GLU A 251 9.02 5.69 -7.54
CA GLU A 251 9.95 6.71 -7.08
C GLU A 251 10.23 6.59 -5.57
N SER A 252 11.30 7.23 -5.10
CA SER A 252 11.72 7.14 -3.70
C SER A 252 10.88 7.99 -2.75
N ASP A 253 10.24 9.04 -3.26
CA ASP A 253 9.50 10.03 -2.47
C ASP A 253 8.40 10.71 -3.32
N LEU A 254 7.51 11.44 -2.63
CA LEU A 254 6.39 12.09 -3.30
C LEU A 254 6.82 13.23 -4.21
N GLN A 255 7.93 13.93 -3.90
CA GLN A 255 8.40 15.03 -4.75
C GLN A 255 8.77 14.51 -6.15
N LYS A 256 9.49 13.39 -6.21
CA LYS A 256 9.85 12.77 -7.50
C LYS A 256 8.63 12.25 -8.26
N VAL A 257 7.62 11.72 -7.57
CA VAL A 257 6.35 11.37 -8.21
C VAL A 257 5.69 12.61 -8.80
N ALA A 258 5.67 13.74 -8.08
CA ALA A 258 5.13 15.00 -8.57
C ALA A 258 5.90 15.50 -9.79
N ASP A 259 7.24 15.45 -9.77
CA ASP A 259 8.10 15.87 -10.88
C ASP A 259 7.82 15.06 -12.17
N VAL A 260 7.51 13.78 -12.05
CA VAL A 260 7.06 12.96 -13.19
C VAL A 260 5.67 13.41 -13.65
N LEU A 261 4.72 13.56 -12.73
CA LEU A 261 3.32 13.85 -13.06
C LEU A 261 3.14 15.22 -13.75
N VAL A 262 3.94 16.22 -13.40
CA VAL A 262 3.86 17.55 -14.06
C VAL A 262 4.28 17.52 -15.54
N THR A 263 4.94 16.47 -15.99
CA THR A 263 5.27 16.27 -17.42
C THR A 263 4.12 15.66 -18.23
N TYR A 264 3.05 15.19 -17.58
CA TYR A 264 1.90 14.55 -18.24
C TYR A 264 1.01 15.58 -18.92
N LYS A 265 0.44 15.20 -20.07
CA LYS A 265 -0.37 16.08 -20.93
C LYS A 265 -1.84 15.66 -20.93
#